data_882ad1aff6fbe8f99d220b55855be6cf
#
_entry.id   882ad1aff6fbe8f99d220b55855be6cf
#
_cell.length_a   1.000
_cell.length_b   1.000
_cell.length_c   1.000
_cell.angle_alpha   90.00
_cell.angle_beta   90.00
_cell.angle_gamma   90.00
#
_symmetry.space_group_name_H-M   'P 1'
#
loop_
_entity.id
_entity.type
_entity.pdbx_description
1 polymer ?
#
loop_
_entity_poly.entity_id
_entity_poly.type
_entity_poly.pdbx_seq_one_letter_code
_entity_poly.pdbx_strand_id
1 'polypeptide(L)'
;MTPAPGAGGDAGSNTQSASKPHRKKRSRNKNKRKTNPSASANPKIRYAKRVDEVSAGGLVIDFSGTKGLLIGRYDQKDATRERLLWSLPKGHIEEGETPEEAAIREVAEETGILSEISRELGVIDFWFMAGGKRIHKTVHHYLFKEVSGTLTPQESEVDEVRWFPLEEIVTRLAYPDEKKLIARSGDLK
;
A
#
# COMPACT_ATOMS: atom_id res chain seq x y z
N MET A 1 40.39 -20.68 -39.27
CA MET A 1 40.09 -21.24 -40.61
C MET A 1 38.67 -20.75 -41.00
N THR A 2 38.65 -19.69 -41.76
CA THR A 2 37.55 -19.28 -42.66
C THR A 2 37.55 -20.20 -43.88
N PRO A 3 36.50 -20.35 -44.69
CA PRO A 3 35.87 -19.23 -45.39
C PRO A 3 34.34 -19.30 -45.62
N ALA A 4 33.74 -18.16 -45.91
CA ALA A 4 32.62 -18.02 -46.83
C ALA A 4 33.16 -18.20 -48.29
N PRO A 5 32.39 -18.17 -49.42
CA PRO A 5 31.26 -17.29 -49.76
C PRO A 5 30.28 -17.86 -50.85
N GLY A 6 29.37 -16.98 -51.37
CA GLY A 6 28.81 -17.06 -52.71
C GLY A 6 27.29 -16.73 -52.70
N ALA A 7 26.76 -15.63 -53.10
CA ALA A 7 26.79 -14.78 -54.27
C ALA A 7 26.01 -15.33 -55.49
N GLY A 8 25.13 -14.45 -56.02
CA GLY A 8 24.53 -14.49 -57.36
C GLY A 8 23.00 -14.26 -57.31
N GLY A 9 22.37 -13.12 -57.70
CA GLY A 9 22.38 -12.53 -59.06
C GLY A 9 21.10 -13.06 -59.77
N ASP A 10 20.21 -12.38 -60.42
CA ASP A 10 20.28 -11.29 -61.37
C ASP A 10 18.87 -10.85 -61.77
N ALA A 11 18.59 -9.65 -61.91
CA ALA A 11 18.10 -8.77 -62.95
C ALA A 11 17.13 -9.26 -64.02
N GLY A 12 16.23 -8.36 -64.43
CA GLY A 12 15.49 -8.30 -65.71
C GLY A 12 14.15 -7.65 -65.54
N SER A 13 13.98 -6.37 -65.61
CA SER A 13 13.84 -5.41 -66.73
C SER A 13 12.55 -5.55 -67.56
N ASN A 14 11.79 -4.45 -67.52
CA ASN A 14 11.16 -3.72 -68.64
C ASN A 14 9.90 -4.31 -69.28
N THR A 15 8.79 -3.58 -69.49
CA THR A 15 8.59 -2.51 -70.44
C THR A 15 7.17 -1.90 -70.30
N GLN A 16 7.10 -0.68 -70.74
CA GLN A 16 5.95 0.23 -70.92
C GLN A 16 4.85 -0.27 -71.78
N SER A 17 3.61 0.13 -71.56
CA SER A 17 2.72 0.61 -72.67
C SER A 17 1.61 1.50 -72.10
N ALA A 18 1.52 2.69 -72.64
CA ALA A 18 0.49 3.70 -72.42
C ALA A 18 -0.74 3.49 -73.25
N SER A 19 -1.92 3.79 -72.76
CA SER A 19 -3.03 4.31 -73.59
C SER A 19 -4.07 5.05 -72.65
N LYS A 20 -4.40 6.29 -73.07
CA LYS A 20 -5.50 7.17 -72.65
C LYS A 20 -6.77 6.91 -73.45
N PRO A 21 -7.84 7.68 -73.21
CA PRO A 21 -8.75 7.77 -72.05
C PRO A 21 -10.22 7.49 -72.51
N HIS A 22 -11.07 7.07 -71.62
CA HIS A 22 -12.50 7.15 -71.80
C HIS A 22 -13.26 7.91 -70.76
N ARG A 23 -13.80 9.06 -71.21
CA ARG A 23 -14.70 9.97 -70.53
C ARG A 23 -16.06 9.33 -70.29
N LYS A 24 -16.51 9.05 -69.10
CA LYS A 24 -17.90 8.70 -68.74
C LYS A 24 -18.44 9.51 -67.58
N LYS A 25 -19.42 10.31 -67.93
CA LYS A 25 -20.63 10.80 -67.28
C LYS A 25 -20.68 10.85 -65.76
N ARG A 26 -20.84 12.09 -65.28
CA ARG A 26 -21.28 12.51 -63.93
C ARG A 26 -22.60 11.81 -63.56
N SER A 27 -22.56 10.98 -62.52
CA SER A 27 -23.74 10.61 -61.75
C SER A 27 -23.74 11.46 -60.47
N ARG A 28 -24.81 12.23 -60.33
CA ARG A 28 -25.13 13.03 -59.13
C ARG A 28 -25.51 12.05 -58.02
N ASN A 29 -24.63 11.76 -57.12
CA ASN A 29 -24.95 10.99 -55.92
C ASN A 29 -25.37 11.96 -54.82
N LYS A 30 -26.62 11.86 -54.38
CA LYS A 30 -27.24 12.62 -53.32
C LYS A 30 -26.52 12.29 -52.01
N ASN A 31 -25.87 13.28 -51.44
CA ASN A 31 -25.34 13.24 -50.08
C ASN A 31 -26.48 12.97 -49.08
N LYS A 32 -26.66 11.72 -48.66
CA LYS A 32 -27.31 11.39 -47.42
C LYS A 32 -26.35 11.82 -46.29
N ARG A 33 -26.62 12.94 -45.66
CA ARG A 33 -26.04 13.32 -44.39
C ARG A 33 -26.30 12.18 -43.40
N LYS A 34 -25.31 11.36 -43.13
CA LYS A 34 -25.29 10.49 -41.94
C LYS A 34 -25.17 11.43 -40.76
N THR A 35 -26.25 11.59 -40.04
CA THR A 35 -26.22 12.14 -38.69
C THR A 35 -25.37 11.23 -37.83
N ASN A 36 -24.21 11.72 -37.42
CA ASN A 36 -23.43 11.09 -36.39
C ASN A 36 -24.29 11.05 -35.11
N PRO A 37 -24.46 9.93 -34.46
CA PRO A 37 -24.93 9.95 -33.07
C PRO A 37 -23.81 10.53 -32.21
N SER A 38 -23.88 11.84 -31.99
CA SER A 38 -23.11 12.44 -30.95
C SER A 38 -23.73 12.02 -29.63
N ALA A 39 -22.95 11.44 -28.84
CA ALA A 39 -22.83 11.53 -27.39
C ALA A 39 -21.97 10.36 -26.96
N SER A 40 -20.69 10.52 -26.98
CA SER A 40 -19.85 9.78 -26.07
C SER A 40 -20.31 10.17 -24.65
N ALA A 41 -21.20 9.38 -24.10
CA ALA A 41 -21.43 9.42 -22.67
C ALA A 41 -20.09 9.08 -22.03
N ASN A 42 -19.38 10.10 -21.57
CA ASN A 42 -18.24 9.90 -20.69
C ASN A 42 -18.69 8.91 -19.60
N PRO A 43 -18.03 7.76 -19.45
CA PRO A 43 -18.38 6.87 -18.38
C PRO A 43 -18.20 7.68 -17.09
N LYS A 44 -19.31 7.92 -16.37
CA LYS A 44 -19.26 8.55 -15.05
C LYS A 44 -18.28 7.72 -14.24
N ILE A 45 -17.10 8.25 -13.98
CA ILE A 45 -16.12 7.61 -13.11
C ILE A 45 -16.83 7.45 -11.75
N ARG A 46 -17.26 6.23 -11.45
CA ARG A 46 -17.80 5.90 -10.13
C ARG A 46 -16.62 5.91 -9.18
N TYR A 47 -16.41 7.01 -8.49
CA TYR A 47 -15.46 7.04 -7.40
C TYR A 47 -15.87 6.02 -6.34
N ALA A 48 -14.93 5.21 -5.90
CA ALA A 48 -15.15 4.29 -4.80
C ALA A 48 -15.64 5.07 -3.57
N LYS A 49 -16.60 4.52 -2.83
CA LYS A 49 -17.08 5.15 -1.60
C LYS A 49 -15.90 5.36 -0.65
N ARG A 50 -15.71 6.59 -0.18
CA ARG A 50 -14.72 6.92 0.86
C ARG A 50 -15.21 6.40 2.21
N VAL A 51 -14.30 5.83 2.97
CA VAL A 51 -14.47 5.46 4.37
C VAL A 51 -13.27 6.01 5.12
N ASP A 52 -13.52 6.72 6.21
CA ASP A 52 -12.49 7.19 7.12
C ASP A 52 -12.41 6.22 8.31
N GLU A 53 -11.20 5.77 8.62
CA GLU A 53 -10.89 4.89 9.75
C GLU A 53 -9.85 5.56 10.63
N VAL A 54 -10.06 5.55 11.94
CA VAL A 54 -9.12 6.09 12.90
C VAL A 54 -8.67 4.98 13.84
N SER A 55 -7.37 4.94 14.10
CA SER A 55 -6.73 3.97 15.00
C SER A 55 -5.76 4.67 15.93
N ALA A 56 -5.39 4.00 17.00
CA ALA A 56 -4.40 4.48 17.94
C ALA A 56 -3.54 3.34 18.50
N GLY A 57 -2.31 3.64 18.90
CA GLY A 57 -1.36 2.68 19.45
C GLY A 57 0.04 3.27 19.57
N GLY A 58 1.10 2.44 19.52
CA GLY A 58 2.45 3.00 19.53
C GLY A 58 3.54 2.06 20.00
N LEU A 59 4.68 2.64 20.39
CA LEU A 59 5.87 1.91 20.83
C LEU A 59 5.90 1.83 22.35
N VAL A 60 5.90 0.62 22.90
CA VAL A 60 6.13 0.39 24.34
C VAL A 60 7.60 0.15 24.58
N ILE A 61 8.16 0.87 25.54
CA ILE A 61 9.52 0.68 26.04
C ILE A 61 9.45 -0.16 27.32
N ASP A 62 10.29 -1.18 27.43
CA ASP A 62 10.37 -2.06 28.60
C ASP A 62 10.89 -1.35 29.85
N PHE A 63 10.74 -1.98 31.01
CA PHE A 63 11.23 -1.42 32.29
C PHE A 63 12.71 -1.04 32.30
N SER A 64 13.53 -1.76 31.53
CA SER A 64 14.96 -1.48 31.47
C SER A 64 15.30 -0.27 30.59
N GLY A 65 14.34 0.19 29.78
CA GLY A 65 14.57 1.25 28.79
C GLY A 65 15.44 0.82 27.62
N THR A 66 15.61 -0.49 27.38
CA THR A 66 16.52 -1.01 26.35
C THR A 66 15.83 -1.72 25.22
N LYS A 67 14.54 -2.07 25.36
CA LYS A 67 13.77 -2.81 24.37
C LYS A 67 12.48 -2.13 24.02
N GLY A 68 12.04 -2.32 22.78
CA GLY A 68 10.74 -1.89 22.27
C GLY A 68 9.89 -3.10 21.89
N LEU A 69 8.58 -2.99 22.07
CA LEU A 69 7.60 -4.03 21.79
C LEU A 69 7.06 -3.91 20.38
N LEU A 70 7.09 -5.01 19.64
CA LEU A 70 6.45 -5.10 18.32
C LEU A 70 5.51 -6.30 18.28
N ILE A 71 4.49 -6.17 17.44
CA ILE A 71 3.60 -7.27 17.04
C ILE A 71 3.97 -7.76 15.65
N GLY A 72 3.88 -9.06 15.43
CA GLY A 72 4.13 -9.72 14.15
C GLY A 72 2.87 -10.34 13.59
N ARG A 73 2.62 -10.13 12.30
CA ARG A 73 1.55 -10.80 11.54
C ARG A 73 2.15 -11.46 10.31
N TYR A 74 1.74 -12.69 10.01
CA TYR A 74 2.19 -13.36 8.79
C TYR A 74 1.77 -12.58 7.55
N ASP A 75 2.71 -12.43 6.62
CA ASP A 75 2.42 -11.80 5.33
C ASP A 75 1.45 -12.69 4.55
N GLN A 76 0.22 -12.21 4.35
CA GLN A 76 -0.80 -12.94 3.58
C GLN A 76 -0.43 -13.15 2.11
N LYS A 77 0.56 -12.41 1.60
CA LYS A 77 1.10 -12.57 0.25
C LYS A 77 2.21 -13.60 0.17
N ASP A 78 2.75 -13.99 1.31
CA ASP A 78 3.74 -15.07 1.41
C ASP A 78 3.04 -16.41 1.51
N ALA A 79 3.10 -17.20 0.42
CA ALA A 79 2.47 -18.53 0.34
C ALA A 79 3.03 -19.51 1.38
N THR A 80 4.28 -19.31 1.86
CA THR A 80 4.92 -20.15 2.87
C THR A 80 4.47 -19.81 4.28
N ARG A 81 3.94 -18.61 4.51
CA ARG A 81 3.60 -18.07 5.83
C ARG A 81 4.77 -18.06 6.82
N GLU A 82 5.98 -17.92 6.33
CA GLU A 82 7.20 -17.84 7.15
C GLU A 82 7.60 -16.40 7.48
N ARG A 83 7.15 -15.45 6.65
CA ARG A 83 7.51 -14.05 6.79
C ARG A 83 6.56 -13.33 7.73
N LEU A 84 7.07 -12.89 8.88
CA LEU A 84 6.37 -11.96 9.78
C LEU A 84 6.60 -10.50 9.35
N LEU A 85 5.52 -9.75 9.31
CA LEU A 85 5.53 -8.30 9.17
C LEU A 85 5.40 -7.67 10.55
N TRP A 86 6.49 -7.09 11.04
CA TRP A 86 6.53 -6.44 12.34
C TRP A 86 5.99 -5.02 12.26
N SER A 87 5.15 -4.65 13.22
CA SER A 87 4.55 -3.31 13.34
C SER A 87 4.38 -2.91 14.79
N LEU A 88 4.05 -1.63 14.99
CA LEU A 88 3.63 -1.15 16.29
C LEU A 88 2.24 -1.69 16.64
N PRO A 89 1.96 -2.11 17.90
CA PRO A 89 0.63 -2.48 18.35
C PRO A 89 -0.34 -1.30 18.20
N LYS A 90 -1.53 -1.54 17.61
CA LYS A 90 -2.55 -0.51 17.36
C LYS A 90 -3.84 -1.09 16.86
N GLY A 91 -4.94 -0.50 17.21
CA GLY A 91 -6.24 -0.87 16.67
C GLY A 91 -7.23 0.29 16.59
N HIS A 92 -8.48 -0.02 16.32
CA HIS A 92 -9.50 0.98 16.07
C HIS A 92 -9.91 1.71 17.36
N ILE A 93 -10.21 3.01 17.20
CA ILE A 93 -10.83 3.79 18.28
C ILE A 93 -12.32 3.42 18.32
N GLU A 94 -12.81 3.00 19.47
CA GLU A 94 -14.22 2.69 19.68
C GLU A 94 -15.06 3.95 19.96
N GLU A 95 -16.37 3.81 19.86
CA GLU A 95 -17.29 4.93 20.10
C GLU A 95 -17.19 5.43 21.53
N GLY A 96 -16.84 6.71 21.68
CA GLY A 96 -16.70 7.37 22.98
C GLY A 96 -15.29 7.34 23.56
N GLU A 97 -14.33 6.62 22.94
CA GLU A 97 -12.93 6.63 23.37
C GLU A 97 -12.17 7.84 22.80
N THR A 98 -11.24 8.34 23.57
CA THR A 98 -10.17 9.22 23.07
C THR A 98 -9.09 8.38 22.38
N PRO A 99 -8.26 8.97 21.51
CA PRO A 99 -7.12 8.27 20.92
C PRO A 99 -6.16 7.68 21.97
N GLU A 100 -5.96 8.33 23.09
CA GLU A 100 -5.12 7.88 24.21
C GLU A 100 -5.68 6.64 24.89
N GLU A 101 -6.98 6.64 25.19
CA GLU A 101 -7.67 5.50 25.81
C GLU A 101 -7.65 4.28 24.90
N ALA A 102 -7.98 4.47 23.61
CA ALA A 102 -7.90 3.41 22.61
C ALA A 102 -6.47 2.86 22.49
N ALA A 103 -5.45 3.72 22.46
CA ALA A 103 -4.07 3.30 22.34
C ALA A 103 -3.61 2.43 23.53
N ILE A 104 -4.00 2.79 24.76
CA ILE A 104 -3.70 2.00 25.97
C ILE A 104 -4.41 0.64 25.92
N ARG A 105 -5.70 0.62 25.56
CA ARG A 105 -6.49 -0.60 25.43
C ARG A 105 -5.92 -1.55 24.38
N GLU A 106 -5.67 -1.04 23.17
CA GLU A 106 -5.14 -1.84 22.06
C GLU A 106 -3.77 -2.44 22.35
N VAL A 107 -2.86 -1.68 22.95
CA VAL A 107 -1.57 -2.21 23.42
C VAL A 107 -1.78 -3.39 24.37
N ALA A 108 -2.67 -3.23 25.35
CA ALA A 108 -2.94 -4.30 26.32
C ALA A 108 -3.59 -5.53 25.66
N GLU A 109 -4.55 -5.34 24.76
CA GLU A 109 -5.25 -6.43 24.07
C GLU A 109 -4.34 -7.20 23.11
N GLU A 110 -3.59 -6.50 22.26
CA GLU A 110 -2.73 -7.14 21.26
C GLU A 110 -1.46 -7.78 21.86
N THR A 111 -1.01 -7.32 23.04
CA THR A 111 0.30 -7.72 23.58
C THR A 111 0.29 -8.37 24.95
N GLY A 112 -0.77 -8.16 25.74
CA GLY A 112 -0.82 -8.54 27.16
C GLY A 112 -0.02 -7.64 28.09
N ILE A 113 0.53 -6.53 27.59
CA ILE A 113 1.33 -5.59 28.37
C ILE A 113 0.49 -4.37 28.78
N LEU A 114 0.41 -4.12 30.08
CA LEU A 114 -0.14 -2.89 30.61
C LEU A 114 0.91 -1.79 30.56
N SER A 115 0.55 -0.63 30.04
CA SER A 115 1.47 0.47 29.79
C SER A 115 0.82 1.82 30.04
N GLU A 116 1.65 2.84 30.27
CA GLU A 116 1.24 4.23 30.39
C GLU A 116 1.83 5.08 29.28
N ILE A 117 1.08 6.06 28.79
CA ILE A 117 1.56 6.99 27.76
C ILE A 117 2.61 7.92 28.38
N SER A 118 3.79 7.94 27.78
CA SER A 118 4.86 8.88 28.11
C SER A 118 4.72 10.19 27.31
N ARG A 119 4.42 10.09 26.02
CA ARG A 119 4.18 11.22 25.13
C ARG A 119 3.61 10.80 23.78
N GLU A 120 3.12 11.77 23.02
CA GLU A 120 2.77 11.57 21.62
C GLU A 120 4.01 11.42 20.73
N LEU A 121 3.97 10.51 19.76
CA LEU A 121 4.97 10.33 18.70
C LEU A 121 4.56 11.05 17.41
N GLY A 122 3.26 11.13 17.14
CA GLY A 122 2.68 11.78 15.97
C GLY A 122 1.61 10.93 15.27
N VAL A 123 1.18 11.42 14.12
CA VAL A 123 0.08 10.84 13.35
C VAL A 123 0.58 10.37 11.99
N ILE A 124 0.11 9.21 11.55
CA ILE A 124 0.34 8.68 10.20
C ILE A 124 -1.00 8.63 9.47
N ASP A 125 -1.05 9.25 8.28
CA ASP A 125 -2.20 9.22 7.39
C ASP A 125 -1.85 8.51 6.09
N PHE A 126 -2.70 7.58 5.66
CA PHE A 126 -2.52 6.92 4.37
C PHE A 126 -3.84 6.46 3.74
N TRP A 127 -3.76 6.16 2.44
CA TRP A 127 -4.89 5.71 1.65
C TRP A 127 -4.64 4.33 1.08
N PHE A 128 -5.67 3.49 1.09
CA PHE A 128 -5.63 2.19 0.42
C PHE A 128 -7.01 1.79 -0.11
N MET A 129 -7.04 0.75 -0.93
CA MET A 129 -8.27 0.18 -1.47
C MET A 129 -8.57 -1.15 -0.78
N ALA A 130 -9.76 -1.28 -0.23
CA ALA A 130 -10.25 -2.52 0.37
C ALA A 130 -11.75 -2.68 0.12
N GLY A 131 -12.18 -3.89 -0.28
CA GLY A 131 -13.59 -4.18 -0.51
C GLY A 131 -14.29 -3.24 -1.49
N GLY A 132 -13.57 -2.73 -2.50
CA GLY A 132 -14.10 -1.75 -3.47
C GLY A 132 -14.33 -0.34 -2.90
N LYS A 133 -13.85 -0.07 -1.69
CA LYS A 133 -13.89 1.24 -1.02
C LYS A 133 -12.50 1.87 -1.01
N ARG A 134 -12.45 3.20 -1.02
CA ARG A 134 -11.23 3.97 -0.77
C ARG A 134 -11.17 4.31 0.71
N ILE A 135 -10.26 3.69 1.42
CA ILE A 135 -10.07 3.87 2.86
C ILE A 135 -9.04 4.97 3.09
N HIS A 136 -9.39 5.95 3.93
CA HIS A 136 -8.47 6.89 4.53
C HIS A 136 -8.24 6.46 5.97
N LYS A 137 -7.02 6.07 6.29
CA LYS A 137 -6.66 5.64 7.64
C LYS A 137 -5.76 6.65 8.30
N THR A 138 -6.19 7.11 9.47
CA THR A 138 -5.44 7.98 10.38
C THR A 138 -5.03 7.14 11.60
N VAL A 139 -3.76 7.16 11.98
CA VAL A 139 -3.26 6.41 13.13
C VAL A 139 -2.51 7.34 14.07
N HIS A 140 -3.01 7.49 15.29
CA HIS A 140 -2.36 8.22 16.38
C HIS A 140 -1.34 7.31 17.07
N HIS A 141 -0.09 7.76 17.18
CA HIS A 141 0.99 6.98 17.77
C HIS A 141 1.54 7.65 19.00
N TYR A 142 1.75 6.84 20.05
CA TYR A 142 2.28 7.25 21.34
C TYR A 142 3.51 6.44 21.72
N LEU A 143 4.35 7.03 22.55
CA LEU A 143 5.41 6.33 23.27
C LEU A 143 4.86 5.91 24.62
N PHE A 144 5.04 4.65 24.97
CA PHE A 144 4.60 4.08 26.22
C PHE A 144 5.77 3.60 27.07
N LYS A 145 5.54 3.52 28.37
CA LYS A 145 6.37 2.79 29.33
C LYS A 145 5.61 1.56 29.80
N GLU A 146 6.28 0.44 29.85
CA GLU A 146 5.76 -0.77 30.48
C GLU A 146 5.44 -0.52 31.96
N VAL A 147 4.27 -1.00 32.41
CA VAL A 147 3.85 -0.98 33.82
C VAL A 147 3.81 -2.39 34.40
N SER A 148 3.28 -3.35 33.65
CA SER A 148 3.19 -4.76 34.05
C SER A 148 2.69 -5.61 32.90
N GLY A 149 2.59 -6.90 33.12
CA GLY A 149 1.97 -7.84 32.17
C GLY A 149 2.91 -8.94 31.74
N THR A 150 2.39 -9.80 30.90
CA THR A 150 3.14 -10.91 30.27
C THR A 150 2.77 -10.95 28.82
N LEU A 151 3.75 -11.16 27.95
CA LEU A 151 3.51 -11.24 26.51
C LEU A 151 2.45 -12.30 26.20
N THR A 152 1.32 -11.85 25.70
CA THR A 152 0.19 -12.69 25.32
C THR A 152 -0.40 -12.13 24.03
N PRO A 153 -0.07 -12.72 22.87
CA PRO A 153 -0.65 -12.27 21.61
C PRO A 153 -2.15 -12.51 21.57
N GLN A 154 -2.91 -11.58 21.04
CA GLN A 154 -4.33 -11.77 20.74
C GLN A 154 -4.44 -12.65 19.50
N GLU A 155 -4.67 -13.94 19.67
CA GLU A 155 -4.58 -14.97 18.62
C GLU A 155 -5.41 -14.69 17.34
N SER A 156 -6.48 -13.90 17.44
CA SER A 156 -7.29 -13.53 16.29
C SER A 156 -6.66 -12.47 15.39
N GLU A 157 -5.72 -11.69 15.92
CA GLU A 157 -5.20 -10.48 15.24
C GLU A 157 -3.69 -10.43 15.14
N VAL A 158 -2.98 -11.11 16.06
CA VAL A 158 -1.53 -11.05 16.20
C VAL A 158 -0.97 -12.47 16.26
N ASP A 159 -0.03 -12.77 15.37
CA ASP A 159 0.61 -14.10 15.33
C ASP A 159 1.77 -14.19 16.33
N GLU A 160 2.48 -13.09 16.59
CA GLU A 160 3.61 -13.04 17.51
C GLU A 160 3.75 -11.68 18.17
N VAL A 161 4.17 -11.66 19.46
CA VAL A 161 4.54 -10.46 20.20
C VAL A 161 5.96 -10.64 20.72
N ARG A 162 6.83 -9.65 20.51
CA ARG A 162 8.24 -9.78 20.89
C ARG A 162 8.87 -8.43 21.28
N TRP A 163 9.71 -8.48 22.31
CA TRP A 163 10.63 -7.42 22.66
C TRP A 163 11.88 -7.47 21.78
N PHE A 164 12.23 -6.33 21.18
CA PHE A 164 13.45 -6.16 20.38
C PHE A 164 14.35 -5.08 21.02
N PRO A 165 15.67 -5.18 20.90
CA PRO A 165 16.57 -4.08 21.24
C PRO A 165 16.14 -2.80 20.53
N LEU A 166 16.23 -1.64 21.19
CA LEU A 166 15.75 -0.36 20.62
C LEU A 166 16.44 -0.03 19.29
N GLU A 167 17.74 -0.33 19.19
CA GLU A 167 18.52 -0.12 17.96
C GLU A 167 18.01 -0.95 16.75
N GLU A 168 17.30 -2.04 17.01
CA GLU A 168 16.73 -2.88 15.94
C GLU A 168 15.34 -2.45 15.49
N ILE A 169 14.59 -1.69 16.28
CA ILE A 169 13.17 -1.38 16.04
C ILE A 169 12.96 -0.83 14.62
N VAL A 170 13.70 0.20 14.22
CA VAL A 170 13.51 0.83 12.90
C VAL A 170 13.79 -0.16 11.76
N THR A 171 14.74 -1.06 11.94
CA THR A 171 15.08 -2.06 10.91
C THR A 171 14.05 -3.19 10.87
N ARG A 172 13.46 -3.56 11.99
CA ARG A 172 12.46 -4.62 12.14
C ARG A 172 11.10 -4.22 11.59
N LEU A 173 10.65 -2.98 11.82
CA LEU A 173 9.36 -2.50 11.32
C LEU A 173 9.21 -2.79 9.82
N ALA A 174 8.04 -3.26 9.40
CA ALA A 174 7.75 -3.56 8.01
C ALA A 174 7.32 -2.31 7.22
N TYR A 175 6.64 -1.37 7.88
CA TYR A 175 5.99 -0.24 7.23
C TYR A 175 6.86 1.02 7.20
N PRO A 176 7.09 1.62 6.02
CA PRO A 176 7.98 2.76 5.86
C PRO A 176 7.62 3.99 6.69
N ASP A 177 6.32 4.24 6.92
CA ASP A 177 5.88 5.42 7.66
C ASP A 177 6.06 5.25 9.17
N GLU A 178 5.86 4.04 9.72
CA GLU A 178 6.25 3.73 11.09
C GLU A 178 7.77 3.87 11.29
N LYS A 179 8.59 3.37 10.35
CA LYS A 179 10.05 3.56 10.38
C LYS A 179 10.43 5.03 10.46
N LYS A 180 9.83 5.86 9.62
CA LYS A 180 10.11 7.31 9.60
C LYS A 180 9.68 7.99 10.90
N LEU A 181 8.50 7.62 11.42
CA LEU A 181 7.97 8.15 12.66
C LEU A 181 8.94 7.86 13.81
N ILE A 182 9.31 6.60 14.00
CA ILE A 182 10.20 6.16 15.08
C ILE A 182 11.61 6.74 14.90
N ALA A 183 12.17 6.73 13.69
CA ALA A 183 13.50 7.31 13.45
C ALA A 183 13.58 8.82 13.78
N ARG A 184 12.48 9.56 13.65
CA ARG A 184 12.40 11.00 13.96
C ARG A 184 12.17 11.28 15.44
N SER A 185 11.64 10.33 16.19
CA SER A 185 11.25 10.54 17.59
C SER A 185 12.46 10.82 18.51
N GLY A 186 13.64 10.33 18.16
CA GLY A 186 14.86 10.50 18.95
C GLY A 186 14.95 9.60 20.18
N ASP A 187 13.97 8.74 20.43
CA ASP A 187 13.86 7.91 21.64
C ASP A 187 14.67 6.61 21.60
N LEU A 188 15.24 6.29 20.44
CA LEU A 188 15.97 5.05 20.21
C LEU A 188 17.49 5.21 20.32
N LYS A 189 17.96 6.11 21.19
CA LYS A 189 19.39 6.37 21.39
C LYS A 189 19.88 5.74 22.70
#